data_f879d54761acc6c7cdd2817f28e68a46
#
_entry.id   f879d54761acc6c7cdd2817f28e68a46
#
_cell.length_a   1.000
_cell.length_b   1.000
_cell.length_c   1.000
_cell.angle_alpha   90.00
_cell.angle_beta   90.00
_cell.angle_gamma   90.00
#
_symmetry.space_group_name_H-M   'P 1'
#
loop_
_entity.id
_entity.type
_entity.pdbx_description
1 polymer ?
#
loop_
_entity_poly.entity_id
_entity_poly.type
_entity_poly.pdbx_seq_one_letter_code
_entity_poly.pdbx_strand_id
1 'polypeptide(L)'
;MQSAWHNLPTFDGIQQLPGAEYAAREVHTTENSITAELAGAYPPIPGLTTYRRCVSASEQGITLRDETDYPGTVDLTLLTEQQPAATADGFAVGTLGGIRFDPEKVAAKVTPVPITDPRLRTAWPETIYRITLHFKKSLNVVLY
;
A
#
# COMPACT_ATOMS: atom_id res chain seq x y z
N MET A 1 1.55 0.70 -16.02
CA MET A 1 1.50 0.17 -14.62
C MET A 1 0.40 0.91 -13.90
N GLN A 2 -0.41 0.26 -13.07
CA GLN A 2 -1.54 0.92 -12.38
C GLN A 2 -1.30 0.83 -10.86
N SER A 3 -1.16 1.97 -10.19
CA SER A 3 -0.87 2.05 -8.74
C SER A 3 -1.90 1.29 -7.89
N ALA A 4 -3.16 1.27 -8.32
CA ALA A 4 -4.25 0.56 -7.64
C ALA A 4 -4.08 -0.98 -7.57
N TRP A 5 -3.06 -1.54 -8.24
CA TRP A 5 -2.71 -2.97 -8.24
C TRP A 5 -1.30 -3.24 -7.68
N HIS A 6 -0.71 -2.25 -7.05
CA HIS A 6 0.60 -2.35 -6.42
C HIS A 6 0.52 -1.80 -5.00
N ASN A 7 1.56 -2.00 -4.20
CA ASN A 7 1.66 -1.48 -2.83
C ASN A 7 1.94 0.05 -2.83
N LEU A 8 1.13 0.78 -3.58
CA LEU A 8 1.25 2.21 -3.81
C LEU A 8 -0.04 2.93 -3.41
N PRO A 9 0.05 4.18 -2.94
CA PRO A 9 -1.12 4.98 -2.63
C PRO A 9 -1.83 5.46 -3.88
N THR A 10 -3.14 5.70 -3.74
CA THR A 10 -3.94 6.51 -4.65
C THR A 10 -4.63 7.62 -3.87
N PHE A 11 -4.86 8.76 -4.52
CA PHE A 11 -5.47 9.96 -3.94
C PHE A 11 -6.76 10.25 -4.70
N ASP A 12 -7.91 9.96 -4.09
CA ASP A 12 -9.24 10.03 -4.77
C ASP A 12 -9.23 9.30 -6.13
N GLY A 13 -8.56 8.14 -6.19
CA GLY A 13 -8.42 7.33 -7.39
C GLY A 13 -7.32 7.81 -8.37
N ILE A 14 -6.66 8.94 -8.13
CA ILE A 14 -5.53 9.40 -8.93
C ILE A 14 -4.32 8.50 -8.66
N GLN A 15 -3.70 8.03 -9.73
CA GLN A 15 -2.58 7.09 -9.72
C GLN A 15 -1.28 7.75 -10.18
N GLN A 16 -0.16 7.09 -9.94
CA GLN A 16 1.12 7.48 -10.53
C GLN A 16 1.04 7.48 -12.06
N LEU A 17 1.79 8.37 -12.67
CA LEU A 17 1.94 8.43 -14.12
C LEU A 17 3.28 7.85 -14.56
N PRO A 18 3.35 7.28 -15.78
CA PRO A 18 4.61 6.94 -16.40
C PRO A 18 5.33 8.19 -16.90
N GLY A 19 6.66 8.19 -16.81
CA GLY A 19 7.50 9.29 -17.28
C GLY A 19 8.67 9.53 -16.34
N ALA A 20 9.78 10.04 -16.87
CA ALA A 20 10.97 10.34 -16.08
C ALA A 20 10.76 11.53 -15.12
N GLU A 21 9.79 12.38 -15.40
CA GLU A 21 9.36 13.49 -14.56
C GLU A 21 8.61 13.06 -13.31
N TYR A 22 7.97 11.87 -13.35
CA TYR A 22 7.22 11.28 -12.24
C TYR A 22 8.10 10.30 -11.47
N ALA A 23 8.78 10.79 -10.46
CA ALA A 23 9.73 9.98 -9.70
C ALA A 23 9.68 10.29 -8.21
N ALA A 24 10.05 9.29 -7.42
CA ALA A 24 10.35 9.50 -6.01
C ALA A 24 11.58 10.41 -5.85
N ARG A 25 11.60 11.18 -4.77
CA ARG A 25 12.69 12.10 -4.42
C ARG A 25 13.16 11.82 -3.00
N GLU A 26 14.26 12.44 -2.59
CA GLU A 26 14.80 12.33 -1.22
C GLU A 26 14.87 10.87 -0.75
N VAL A 27 15.36 9.99 -1.61
CA VAL A 27 15.49 8.57 -1.28
C VAL A 27 16.72 8.38 -0.39
N HIS A 28 16.49 7.88 0.82
CA HIS A 28 17.52 7.56 1.80
C HIS A 28 17.41 6.09 2.20
N THR A 29 18.53 5.41 2.26
CA THR A 29 18.61 4.00 2.65
C THR A 29 19.55 3.83 3.84
N THR A 30 19.20 2.90 4.72
CA THR A 30 20.07 2.36 5.76
C THR A 30 20.19 0.85 5.57
N GLU A 31 20.84 0.16 6.48
CA GLU A 31 20.96 -1.30 6.44
C GLU A 31 19.59 -2.00 6.42
N ASN A 32 18.62 -1.46 7.13
CA ASN A 32 17.32 -2.08 7.35
C ASN A 32 16.13 -1.17 7.03
N SER A 33 16.33 -0.05 6.39
CA SER A 33 15.22 0.86 6.03
C SER A 33 15.44 1.61 4.72
N ILE A 34 14.33 2.02 4.11
CA ILE A 34 14.28 2.96 3.01
C ILE A 34 13.21 4.02 3.29
N THR A 35 13.55 5.27 3.05
CA THR A 35 12.63 6.41 3.11
C THR A 35 12.63 7.11 1.76
N ALA A 36 11.46 7.54 1.28
CA ALA A 36 11.32 8.26 0.02
C ALA A 36 10.17 9.26 0.08
N GLU A 37 10.33 10.40 -0.61
CA GLU A 37 9.25 11.34 -0.91
C GLU A 37 8.60 10.94 -2.23
N LEU A 38 7.31 10.61 -2.19
CA LEU A 38 6.59 10.01 -3.31
C LEU A 38 5.60 10.96 -4.01
N ALA A 39 5.32 12.16 -3.48
CA ALA A 39 4.36 13.08 -4.11
C ALA A 39 4.75 13.42 -5.54
N GLY A 40 6.06 13.54 -5.82
CA GLY A 40 6.59 13.79 -7.16
C GLY A 40 6.38 12.67 -8.19
N ALA A 41 5.92 11.48 -7.77
CA ALA A 41 5.57 10.38 -8.67
C ALA A 41 4.13 10.46 -9.20
N TYR A 42 3.36 11.46 -8.77
CA TYR A 42 1.97 11.69 -9.17
C TYR A 42 1.85 12.95 -10.02
N PRO A 43 0.79 13.07 -10.83
CA PRO A 43 0.45 14.34 -11.45
C PRO A 43 0.15 15.39 -10.36
N PRO A 44 0.14 16.68 -10.67
CA PRO A 44 -0.26 17.71 -9.70
C PRO A 44 -1.65 17.41 -9.11
N ILE A 45 -1.70 17.23 -7.80
CA ILE A 45 -2.93 16.96 -7.04
C ILE A 45 -3.13 18.13 -6.06
N PRO A 46 -4.26 18.85 -6.10
CA PRO A 46 -4.52 19.93 -5.16
C PRO A 46 -4.40 19.49 -3.69
N GLY A 47 -3.56 20.15 -2.92
CA GLY A 47 -3.33 19.84 -1.51
C GLY A 47 -2.35 18.71 -1.22
N LEU A 48 -1.78 18.06 -2.24
CA LEU A 48 -0.68 17.11 -2.09
C LEU A 48 0.64 17.80 -2.43
N THR A 49 1.47 18.06 -1.44
CA THR A 49 2.84 18.54 -1.64
C THR A 49 3.88 17.58 -1.09
N THR A 50 3.48 16.77 -0.10
CA THR A 50 4.33 15.76 0.52
C THR A 50 3.60 14.43 0.70
N TYR A 51 4.28 13.34 0.34
CA TYR A 51 3.91 11.98 0.72
C TYR A 51 5.18 11.19 1.02
N ARG A 52 5.51 11.11 2.28
CA ARG A 52 6.73 10.43 2.74
C ARG A 52 6.41 9.01 3.17
N ARG A 53 7.13 8.06 2.59
CA ARG A 53 7.08 6.65 2.97
C ARG A 53 8.39 6.21 3.61
N CYS A 54 8.28 5.49 4.71
CA CYS A 54 9.37 4.75 5.32
C CYS A 54 9.00 3.27 5.40
N VAL A 55 9.86 2.40 4.87
CA VAL A 55 9.77 0.95 5.05
C VAL A 55 10.98 0.50 5.82
N SER A 56 10.77 -0.24 6.91
CA SER A 56 11.86 -0.77 7.74
C SER A 56 11.62 -2.24 8.07
N ALA A 57 12.70 -3.02 8.10
CA ALA A 57 12.70 -4.42 8.48
C ALA A 57 13.28 -4.61 9.89
N SER A 58 12.71 -5.54 10.65
CA SER A 58 13.15 -5.94 11.97
C SER A 58 12.88 -7.43 12.18
N GLU A 59 13.30 -7.99 13.32
CA GLU A 59 12.95 -9.36 13.73
C GLU A 59 11.43 -9.58 13.88
N GLN A 60 10.67 -8.50 14.09
CA GLN A 60 9.22 -8.54 14.26
C GLN A 60 8.44 -8.44 12.94
N GLY A 61 9.14 -8.26 11.80
CA GLY A 61 8.57 -8.11 10.49
C GLY A 61 8.93 -6.79 9.80
N ILE A 62 8.10 -6.40 8.84
CA ILE A 62 8.29 -5.18 8.05
C ILE A 62 7.28 -4.13 8.51
N THR A 63 7.77 -2.95 8.86
CA THR A 63 6.92 -1.78 9.14
C THR A 63 6.89 -0.85 7.94
N LEU A 64 5.70 -0.49 7.50
CA LEU A 64 5.46 0.54 6.51
C LEU A 64 4.79 1.74 7.19
N ARG A 65 5.40 2.92 7.06
CA ARG A 65 4.85 4.19 7.55
C ARG A 65 4.71 5.16 6.40
N ASP A 66 3.52 5.72 6.27
CA ASP A 66 3.20 6.78 5.32
C ASP A 66 2.75 8.03 6.07
N GLU A 67 3.21 9.19 5.63
CA GLU A 67 2.79 10.51 6.12
C GLU A 67 2.53 11.42 4.94
N THR A 68 1.45 12.20 5.00
CA THR A 68 1.07 13.13 3.92
C THR A 68 0.38 14.38 4.43
N ASP A 69 0.52 15.46 3.69
CA ASP A 69 -0.25 16.69 3.87
C ASP A 69 -1.57 16.70 3.08
N TYR A 70 -1.83 15.67 2.25
CA TYR A 70 -3.07 15.58 1.49
C TYR A 70 -4.31 15.65 2.41
N PRO A 71 -5.27 16.56 2.13
CA PRO A 71 -6.42 16.76 3.01
C PRO A 71 -7.49 15.69 2.88
N GLY A 72 -7.51 14.96 1.76
CA GLY A 72 -8.49 13.92 1.46
C GLY A 72 -8.15 12.55 2.05
N THR A 73 -8.79 11.52 1.55
CA THR A 73 -8.53 10.12 1.90
C THR A 73 -7.49 9.53 0.97
N VAL A 74 -6.55 8.81 1.52
CA VAL A 74 -5.54 8.05 0.79
C VAL A 74 -5.90 6.58 0.85
N ASP A 75 -5.81 5.88 -0.29
CA ASP A 75 -6.05 4.46 -0.40
C ASP A 75 -4.73 3.74 -0.66
N LEU A 76 -4.26 2.93 0.27
CA LEU A 76 -3.15 2.01 0.05
C LEU A 76 -3.69 0.64 -0.31
N THR A 77 -3.23 0.09 -1.44
CA THR A 77 -3.57 -1.27 -1.87
C THR A 77 -2.48 -2.26 -1.50
N LEU A 78 -2.89 -3.40 -0.94
CA LEU A 78 -2.06 -4.60 -0.77
C LEU A 78 -2.75 -5.77 -1.46
N LEU A 79 -1.98 -6.68 -2.04
CA LEU A 79 -2.50 -7.88 -2.70
C LEU A 79 -2.03 -9.13 -1.96
N THR A 80 -2.92 -10.09 -1.79
CA THR A 80 -2.61 -11.39 -1.20
C THR A 80 -3.21 -12.52 -2.05
N GLU A 81 -2.53 -13.66 -2.08
CA GLU A 81 -3.03 -14.87 -2.73
C GLU A 81 -4.08 -15.57 -1.86
N GLN A 82 -3.85 -15.63 -0.56
CA GLN A 82 -4.76 -16.28 0.38
C GLN A 82 -5.77 -15.26 0.93
N GLN A 83 -6.99 -15.76 1.18
CA GLN A 83 -8.06 -14.92 1.71
C GLN A 83 -7.70 -14.37 3.09
N PRO A 84 -7.70 -13.04 3.27
CA PRO A 84 -7.46 -12.44 4.57
C PRO A 84 -8.62 -12.70 5.54
N ALA A 85 -8.30 -13.13 6.75
CA ALA A 85 -9.25 -13.27 7.85
C ALA A 85 -9.10 -12.08 8.81
N ALA A 86 -10.20 -11.40 9.14
CA ALA A 86 -10.19 -10.26 10.04
C ALA A 86 -9.73 -10.63 11.44
N THR A 87 -8.89 -9.79 12.04
CA THR A 87 -8.47 -9.85 13.45
C THR A 87 -8.88 -8.56 14.17
N ALA A 88 -8.56 -8.42 15.45
CA ALA A 88 -8.89 -7.21 16.21
C ALA A 88 -8.15 -5.96 15.71
N ASP A 89 -6.96 -6.13 15.12
CA ASP A 89 -6.03 -5.07 14.71
C ASP A 89 -5.55 -5.20 13.26
N GLY A 90 -6.28 -5.94 12.42
CA GLY A 90 -5.91 -6.10 11.01
C GLY A 90 -6.43 -7.38 10.35
N PHE A 91 -5.53 -8.12 9.71
CA PHE A 91 -5.85 -9.36 9.00
C PHE A 91 -4.75 -10.40 9.17
N ALA A 92 -5.14 -11.65 9.42
CA ALA A 92 -4.30 -12.80 9.21
C ALA A 92 -4.40 -13.27 7.75
N VAL A 93 -3.29 -13.72 7.14
CA VAL A 93 -3.23 -14.18 5.75
C VAL A 93 -2.75 -15.63 5.73
N GLY A 94 -3.68 -16.56 5.82
CA GLY A 94 -3.42 -17.98 5.86
C GLY A 94 -2.41 -18.36 6.97
N THR A 95 -1.37 -19.10 6.58
CA THR A 95 -0.23 -19.47 7.46
C THR A 95 1.01 -18.61 7.21
N LEU A 96 0.93 -17.62 6.34
CA LEU A 96 2.07 -16.80 5.91
C LEU A 96 2.42 -15.69 6.91
N GLY A 97 1.43 -15.26 7.70
CA GLY A 97 1.56 -14.13 8.62
C GLY A 97 0.33 -13.23 8.57
N GLY A 98 0.53 -11.92 8.59
CA GLY A 98 -0.60 -10.99 8.55
C GLY A 98 -0.17 -9.53 8.43
N ILE A 99 -1.17 -8.66 8.55
CA ILE A 99 -0.98 -7.22 8.61
C ILE A 99 -1.69 -6.67 9.85
N ARG A 100 -1.04 -5.75 10.56
CA ARG A 100 -1.61 -5.00 11.68
C ARG A 100 -1.60 -3.52 11.37
N PHE A 101 -2.65 -2.83 11.80
CA PHE A 101 -2.81 -1.39 11.74
C PHE A 101 -3.76 -0.93 12.84
N ASP A 102 -3.85 0.36 13.09
CA ASP A 102 -4.77 0.94 14.05
C ASP A 102 -6.19 1.04 13.44
N PRO A 103 -7.17 0.22 13.87
CA PRO A 103 -8.51 0.21 13.29
C PRO A 103 -9.35 1.47 13.63
N GLU A 104 -8.90 2.30 14.58
CA GLU A 104 -9.55 3.58 14.86
C GLU A 104 -9.16 4.65 13.83
N LYS A 105 -8.01 4.50 13.16
CA LYS A 105 -7.48 5.46 12.18
C LYS A 105 -7.58 4.99 10.75
N VAL A 106 -7.69 3.68 10.53
CA VAL A 106 -7.62 3.04 9.21
C VAL A 106 -8.86 2.21 8.99
N ALA A 107 -9.68 2.59 8.03
CA ALA A 107 -10.74 1.71 7.53
C ALA A 107 -10.16 0.75 6.48
N ALA A 108 -10.54 -0.51 6.53
CA ALA A 108 -10.02 -1.52 5.63
C ALA A 108 -11.13 -2.27 4.90
N LYS A 109 -10.88 -2.59 3.62
CA LYS A 109 -11.78 -3.37 2.78
C LYS A 109 -11.03 -4.48 2.07
N VAL A 110 -11.56 -5.71 2.12
CA VAL A 110 -11.07 -6.85 1.32
C VAL A 110 -12.00 -7.07 0.15
N THR A 111 -11.43 -7.17 -1.06
CA THR A 111 -12.18 -7.43 -2.29
C THR A 111 -11.57 -8.61 -3.03
N PRO A 112 -12.31 -9.70 -3.28
CA PRO A 112 -11.85 -10.78 -4.14
C PRO A 112 -11.71 -10.29 -5.58
N VAL A 113 -10.63 -10.70 -6.25
CA VAL A 113 -10.29 -10.34 -7.62
C VAL A 113 -10.13 -11.61 -8.44
N PRO A 114 -11.09 -11.96 -9.29
CA PRO A 114 -10.97 -13.13 -10.17
C PRO A 114 -9.89 -12.89 -11.23
N ILE A 115 -8.99 -13.86 -11.40
CA ILE A 115 -7.97 -13.84 -12.44
C ILE A 115 -8.50 -14.57 -13.67
N THR A 116 -8.94 -13.82 -14.66
CA THR A 116 -9.56 -14.33 -15.88
C THR A 116 -8.63 -14.43 -17.08
N ASP A 117 -7.51 -13.69 -17.10
CA ASP A 117 -6.50 -13.78 -18.16
C ASP A 117 -5.75 -15.12 -18.08
N PRO A 118 -5.82 -15.97 -19.14
CA PRO A 118 -5.14 -17.25 -19.15
C PRO A 118 -3.62 -17.16 -18.93
N ARG A 119 -2.98 -16.07 -19.34
CA ARG A 119 -1.53 -15.86 -19.14
C ARG A 119 -1.20 -15.62 -17.65
N LEU A 120 -2.05 -14.91 -16.95
CA LEU A 120 -1.89 -14.70 -15.52
C LEU A 120 -2.21 -15.98 -14.73
N ARG A 121 -3.11 -16.82 -15.22
CA ARG A 121 -3.47 -18.12 -14.61
C ARG A 121 -2.33 -19.12 -14.61
N THR A 122 -1.27 -18.90 -15.35
CA THR A 122 -0.06 -19.74 -15.29
C THR A 122 0.74 -19.54 -14.00
N ALA A 123 0.59 -18.38 -13.34
CA ALA A 123 1.36 -18.00 -12.14
C ALA A 123 0.47 -17.62 -10.95
N TRP A 124 -0.79 -17.27 -11.18
CA TRP A 124 -1.73 -16.82 -10.16
C TRP A 124 -2.89 -17.79 -9.97
N PRO A 125 -3.46 -17.92 -8.76
CA PRO A 125 -4.67 -18.70 -8.50
C PRO A 125 -5.89 -18.08 -9.19
N GLU A 126 -7.05 -18.76 -9.11
CA GLU A 126 -8.30 -18.25 -9.70
C GLU A 126 -8.76 -16.92 -9.10
N THR A 127 -8.43 -16.70 -7.86
CA THR A 127 -8.79 -15.49 -7.13
C THR A 127 -7.61 -15.06 -6.27
N ILE A 128 -7.30 -13.78 -6.34
CA ILE A 128 -6.44 -13.09 -5.37
C ILE A 128 -7.30 -12.09 -4.59
N TYR A 129 -6.77 -11.54 -3.51
CA TYR A 129 -7.51 -10.63 -2.67
C TYR A 129 -6.79 -9.28 -2.61
N ARG A 130 -7.56 -8.22 -2.83
CA ARG A 130 -7.10 -6.85 -2.67
C ARG A 130 -7.57 -6.32 -1.33
N ILE A 131 -6.62 -5.94 -0.49
CA ILE A 131 -6.85 -5.21 0.76
C ILE A 131 -6.63 -3.75 0.44
N THR A 132 -7.64 -2.91 0.65
CA THR A 132 -7.53 -1.46 0.53
C THR A 132 -7.59 -0.86 1.92
N LEU A 133 -6.56 -0.13 2.31
CA LEU A 133 -6.46 0.61 3.57
C LEU A 133 -6.76 2.08 3.30
N HIS A 134 -7.84 2.59 3.89
CA HIS A 134 -8.28 3.98 3.77
C HIS A 134 -7.82 4.75 5.00
N PHE A 135 -7.05 5.81 4.82
CA PHE A 135 -6.52 6.61 5.92
C PHE A 135 -6.42 8.09 5.58
N LYS A 136 -6.17 8.92 6.59
CA LYS A 136 -5.89 10.35 6.45
C LYS A 136 -4.59 10.67 7.17
N LYS A 137 -3.78 11.57 6.59
CA LYS A 137 -2.53 12.10 7.16
C LYS A 137 -1.43 11.08 7.39
N SER A 138 -1.70 9.97 8.06
CA SER A 138 -0.67 8.98 8.36
C SER A 138 -1.22 7.56 8.40
N LEU A 139 -0.37 6.61 8.03
CA LEU A 139 -0.60 5.17 8.11
C LEU A 139 0.60 4.51 8.76
N ASN A 140 0.36 3.55 9.62
CA ASN A 140 1.38 2.64 10.12
C ASN A 140 0.86 1.21 9.99
N VAL A 141 1.57 0.39 9.22
CA VAL A 141 1.24 -1.02 8.98
C VAL A 141 2.43 -1.87 9.35
N VAL A 142 2.19 -2.95 10.06
CA VAL A 142 3.19 -3.99 10.35
C VAL A 142 2.80 -5.25 9.59
N LEU A 143 3.71 -5.74 8.75
CA LEU A 143 3.64 -7.05 8.08
C LEU A 143 4.46 -8.04 8.91
N TYR A 144 3.88 -9.15 9.35
CA TYR A 144 4.53 -10.11 10.25
C TYR A 144 4.35 -11.55 9.79
#